data_612be6d8c3832b781fb62a4754433249
#
_entry.id   612be6d8c3832b781fb62a4754433249
#
_cell.length_a   1.000
_cell.length_b   1.000
_cell.length_c   1.000
_cell.angle_alpha   90.00
_cell.angle_beta   90.00
_cell.angle_gamma   90.00
#
_symmetry.space_group_name_H-M   'P 1'
#
loop_
_entity.id
_entity.type
_entity.pdbx_description
1 polymer ?
#
loop_
_entity_poly.entity_id
_entity_poly.type
_entity_poly.pdbx_seq_one_letter_code
_entity_poly.pdbx_strand_id
1 'polypeptide(L)'
;ACNRLVGGLAERVPGLSVVSGLAFGIDVAAHRAALAAGVPTVAVVANPLPGVTPALHTDVARDILARGGALVTELHSQSKQNGNFYLARNRIIAGLSAGCIVVESPDSGGSLFTAHCADSYDRTVMAVPGRITDRASAGTNHLIRTRKAQLVLTADDVIRELMWDLGENPATLRAKPPTPELTPDEAGLLGCFRTDDPLSVEALGELTGLNPGELATLLVG
;
A
#
# COMPACT_ATOMS: atom_id res chain seq x y z
N ALA A 1 11.22 -1.75 16.50
CA ALA A 1 10.92 -2.74 15.46
C ALA A 1 10.79 -2.07 14.08
N CYS A 2 9.88 -1.09 13.87
CA CYS A 2 9.64 -0.46 12.55
C CYS A 2 10.93 0.04 11.87
N ASN A 3 11.73 0.88 12.55
CA ASN A 3 12.96 1.43 11.97
C ASN A 3 13.93 0.33 11.50
N ARG A 4 14.06 -0.76 12.27
CA ARG A 4 14.96 -1.86 11.93
C ARG A 4 14.45 -2.66 10.72
N LEU A 5 13.15 -2.98 10.69
CA LEU A 5 12.55 -3.72 9.58
C LEU A 5 12.52 -2.89 8.31
N VAL A 6 11.96 -1.68 8.37
CA VAL A 6 11.84 -0.81 7.19
C VAL A 6 13.22 -0.39 6.67
N GLY A 7 14.18 -0.03 7.56
CA GLY A 7 15.54 0.30 7.17
C GLY A 7 16.25 -0.86 6.48
N GLY A 8 16.20 -2.06 7.06
CA GLY A 8 16.81 -3.24 6.46
C GLY A 8 16.16 -3.67 5.15
N LEU A 9 14.84 -3.47 4.98
CA LEU A 9 14.16 -3.67 3.68
C LEU A 9 14.57 -2.61 2.67
N ALA A 10 14.67 -1.35 3.09
CA ALA A 10 15.04 -0.24 2.20
C ALA A 10 16.45 -0.40 1.59
N GLU A 11 17.37 -0.97 2.36
CA GLU A 11 18.75 -1.25 1.90
C GLU A 11 18.80 -2.35 0.83
N ARG A 12 17.82 -3.27 0.81
CA ARG A 12 17.88 -4.52 0.05
C ARG A 12 16.85 -4.62 -1.07
N VAL A 13 15.70 -3.97 -0.91
CA VAL A 13 14.55 -4.10 -1.83
C VAL A 13 14.41 -2.81 -2.65
N PRO A 14 14.92 -2.79 -3.88
CA PRO A 14 14.72 -1.66 -4.78
C PRO A 14 13.23 -1.45 -5.07
N GLY A 15 12.80 -0.18 -5.07
CA GLY A 15 11.40 0.15 -5.33
C GLY A 15 10.44 -0.19 -4.20
N LEU A 16 10.96 -0.50 -2.99
CA LEU A 16 10.14 -0.69 -1.80
C LEU A 16 9.23 0.52 -1.59
N SER A 17 7.99 0.26 -1.22
CA SER A 17 7.08 1.27 -0.66
C SER A 17 6.41 0.73 0.60
N VAL A 18 6.10 1.62 1.55
CA VAL A 18 5.44 1.26 2.80
C VAL A 18 4.02 1.80 2.78
N VAL A 19 3.03 0.94 3.01
CA VAL A 19 1.61 1.31 3.10
C VAL A 19 1.14 1.17 4.53
N SER A 20 0.53 2.21 5.11
CA SER A 20 -0.04 2.16 6.45
C SER A 20 -1.17 3.18 6.63
N GLY A 21 -1.73 3.29 7.83
CA GLY A 21 -2.96 4.04 8.06
C GLY A 21 -2.81 5.40 8.72
N LEU A 22 -1.61 5.86 8.98
CA LEU A 22 -1.32 7.13 9.64
C LEU A 22 -1.96 7.28 11.05
N ALA A 23 -2.43 6.19 11.65
CA ALA A 23 -2.95 6.18 13.01
C ALA A 23 -1.84 6.33 14.06
N PHE A 24 -2.21 6.49 15.33
CA PHE A 24 -1.24 6.49 16.42
C PHE A 24 -0.52 5.14 16.54
N GLY A 25 0.70 5.15 17.05
CA GLY A 25 1.49 3.96 17.31
C GLY A 25 2.26 3.47 16.09
N ILE A 26 2.03 2.21 15.69
CA ILE A 26 2.81 1.53 14.65
C ILE A 26 2.64 2.17 13.28
N ASP A 27 1.44 2.64 12.92
CA ASP A 27 1.19 3.25 11.61
C ASP A 27 2.12 4.46 11.36
N VAL A 28 2.07 5.45 12.25
CA VAL A 28 2.92 6.65 12.11
C VAL A 28 4.41 6.31 12.26
N ALA A 29 4.76 5.30 13.08
CA ALA A 29 6.13 4.85 13.20
C ALA A 29 6.65 4.20 11.91
N ALA A 30 5.82 3.45 11.19
CA ALA A 30 6.14 2.87 9.89
C ALA A 30 6.38 3.96 8.84
N HIS A 31 5.51 4.97 8.76
CA HIS A 31 5.71 6.11 7.86
C HIS A 31 7.01 6.88 8.16
N ARG A 32 7.28 7.18 9.44
CA ARG A 32 8.51 7.85 9.83
C ARG A 32 9.75 7.02 9.51
N ALA A 33 9.68 5.70 9.68
CA ALA A 33 10.77 4.79 9.31
C ALA A 33 11.02 4.80 7.80
N ALA A 34 9.96 4.78 6.98
CA ALA A 34 10.06 4.87 5.53
C ALA A 34 10.67 6.20 5.08
N LEU A 35 10.19 7.32 5.63
CA LEU A 35 10.74 8.65 5.36
C LEU A 35 12.23 8.75 5.74
N ALA A 36 12.60 8.23 6.92
CA ALA A 36 14.00 8.22 7.37
C ALA A 36 14.91 7.37 6.46
N ALA A 37 14.38 6.27 5.92
CA ALA A 37 15.09 5.39 4.99
C ALA A 37 15.05 5.88 3.53
N GLY A 38 14.41 7.01 3.23
CA GLY A 38 14.28 7.53 1.87
C GLY A 38 13.35 6.70 0.96
N VAL A 39 12.43 5.93 1.55
CA VAL A 39 11.50 5.05 0.85
C VAL A 39 10.14 5.74 0.72
N PRO A 40 9.49 5.70 -0.45
CA PRO A 40 8.12 6.20 -0.62
C PRO A 40 7.16 5.52 0.35
N THR A 41 6.17 6.27 0.84
CA THR A 41 5.15 5.69 1.70
C THR A 41 3.76 6.21 1.37
N VAL A 42 2.76 5.35 1.45
CA VAL A 42 1.36 5.64 1.15
C VAL A 42 0.56 5.57 2.43
N ALA A 43 -0.04 6.70 2.81
CA ALA A 43 -0.94 6.75 3.96
C ALA A 43 -2.38 6.62 3.48
N VAL A 44 -3.01 5.50 3.79
CA VAL A 44 -4.45 5.32 3.58
C VAL A 44 -5.17 5.90 4.80
N VAL A 45 -5.99 6.90 4.62
CA VAL A 45 -6.64 7.61 5.73
C VAL A 45 -8.14 7.32 5.81
N ALA A 46 -8.69 7.32 7.02
CA ALA A 46 -10.10 7.03 7.28
C ALA A 46 -10.96 8.31 7.41
N ASN A 47 -10.52 9.37 6.77
CA ASN A 47 -11.21 10.66 6.73
C ASN A 47 -11.17 11.25 5.31
N PRO A 48 -12.09 12.17 4.98
CA PRO A 48 -12.05 12.90 3.72
C PRO A 48 -10.80 13.77 3.62
N LEU A 49 -10.22 13.85 2.41
CA LEU A 49 -9.16 14.80 2.10
C LEU A 49 -9.77 16.19 1.76
N PRO A 50 -9.00 17.28 1.99
CA PRO A 50 -7.57 17.34 2.34
C PRO A 50 -7.27 17.23 3.84
N GLY A 51 -8.24 16.96 4.70
CA GLY A 51 -8.03 16.78 6.13
C GLY A 51 -7.10 15.63 6.47
N VAL A 52 -6.44 15.70 7.63
CA VAL A 52 -5.61 14.63 8.19
C VAL A 52 -6.06 14.33 9.61
N THR A 53 -6.37 13.06 9.87
CA THR A 53 -6.72 12.59 11.20
C THR A 53 -5.85 11.40 11.58
N PRO A 54 -5.17 11.44 12.74
CA PRO A 54 -5.19 12.51 13.74
C PRO A 54 -4.40 13.76 13.30
N ALA A 55 -4.86 14.94 13.70
CA ALA A 55 -4.25 16.22 13.32
C ALA A 55 -2.77 16.35 13.73
N LEU A 56 -2.36 15.64 14.79
CA LEU A 56 -0.96 15.54 15.25
C LEU A 56 -0.02 14.92 14.20
N HIS A 57 -0.55 14.24 13.20
CA HIS A 57 0.25 13.61 12.12
C HIS A 57 0.25 14.44 10.83
N THR A 58 -0.26 15.69 10.86
CA THR A 58 -0.30 16.56 9.67
C THR A 58 1.09 16.82 9.10
N ASP A 59 2.10 16.99 9.94
CA ASP A 59 3.48 17.20 9.48
C ASP A 59 4.03 15.95 8.78
N VAL A 60 3.74 14.75 9.33
CA VAL A 60 4.12 13.50 8.68
C VAL A 60 3.42 13.35 7.33
N ALA A 61 2.15 13.72 7.23
CA ALA A 61 1.42 13.70 5.97
C ALA A 61 2.03 14.63 4.91
N ARG A 62 2.48 15.84 5.31
CA ARG A 62 3.21 16.74 4.41
C ARG A 62 4.54 16.16 3.95
N ASP A 63 5.30 15.56 4.88
CA ASP A 63 6.58 14.92 4.57
C ASP A 63 6.41 13.74 3.60
N ILE A 64 5.32 12.95 3.76
CA ILE A 64 4.95 11.88 2.83
C ILE A 64 4.80 12.44 1.41
N LEU A 65 3.98 13.48 1.23
CA LEU A 65 3.75 14.10 -0.07
C LEU A 65 5.02 14.75 -0.64
N ALA A 66 5.78 15.46 0.18
CA ALA A 66 7.01 16.15 -0.24
C ALA A 66 8.09 15.17 -0.74
N ARG A 67 8.05 13.89 -0.32
CA ARG A 67 9.01 12.86 -0.71
C ARG A 67 8.45 11.84 -1.71
N GLY A 68 7.42 12.21 -2.46
CA GLY A 68 6.86 11.38 -3.53
C GLY A 68 5.97 10.23 -3.07
N GLY A 69 5.51 10.27 -1.81
CA GLY A 69 4.47 9.38 -1.31
C GLY A 69 3.07 9.91 -1.60
N ALA A 70 2.05 9.26 -1.03
CA ALA A 70 0.66 9.61 -1.29
C ALA A 70 -0.22 9.53 -0.03
N LEU A 71 -1.29 10.33 -0.03
CA LEU A 71 -2.43 10.18 0.87
C LEU A 71 -3.61 9.64 0.06
N VAL A 72 -4.23 8.57 0.53
CA VAL A 72 -5.33 7.89 -0.17
C VAL A 72 -6.52 7.77 0.76
N THR A 73 -7.71 8.03 0.25
CA THR A 73 -8.97 7.75 0.95
C THR A 73 -10.03 7.29 -0.04
N GLU A 74 -10.95 6.46 0.41
CA GLU A 74 -12.14 6.09 -0.35
C GLU A 74 -13.33 7.04 -0.07
N LEU A 75 -13.16 7.99 0.84
CA LEU A 75 -14.22 8.89 1.26
C LEU A 75 -14.26 10.14 0.38
N HIS A 76 -15.44 10.45 -0.11
CA HIS A 76 -15.68 11.70 -0.81
C HIS A 76 -15.40 12.90 0.12
N SER A 77 -14.92 14.03 -0.43
CA SER A 77 -14.52 15.22 0.33
C SER A 77 -15.62 15.79 1.25
N GLN A 78 -16.88 15.56 0.94
CA GLN A 78 -18.04 16.02 1.72
C GLN A 78 -18.58 14.95 2.70
N SER A 79 -17.95 13.78 2.79
CA SER A 79 -18.38 12.73 3.72
C SER A 79 -18.18 13.17 5.16
N LYS A 80 -19.15 12.85 6.03
CA LYS A 80 -18.99 13.05 7.47
C LYS A 80 -18.13 11.92 8.03
N GLN A 81 -17.17 12.28 8.88
CA GLN A 81 -16.31 11.30 9.53
C GLN A 81 -17.11 10.37 10.44
N ASN A 82 -16.82 9.06 10.39
CA ASN A 82 -17.44 8.03 11.22
C ASN A 82 -16.35 7.05 11.69
N GLY A 83 -16.44 6.61 12.96
CA GLY A 83 -15.47 5.68 13.57
C GLY A 83 -15.35 4.34 12.85
N ASN A 84 -16.40 3.86 12.19
CA ASN A 84 -16.39 2.61 11.44
C ASN A 84 -15.46 2.64 10.22
N PHE A 85 -15.12 3.83 9.71
CA PHE A 85 -14.23 3.98 8.56
C PHE A 85 -12.78 3.55 8.85
N TYR A 86 -12.35 3.54 10.12
CA TYR A 86 -11.01 3.06 10.47
C TYR A 86 -10.83 1.56 10.16
N LEU A 87 -11.82 0.74 10.47
CA LEU A 87 -11.77 -0.69 10.14
C LEU A 87 -11.99 -0.92 8.64
N ALA A 88 -12.98 -0.25 8.05
CA ALA A 88 -13.26 -0.38 6.62
C ALA A 88 -12.04 -0.02 5.75
N ARG A 89 -11.33 1.05 6.10
CA ARG A 89 -10.11 1.50 5.41
C ARG A 89 -9.00 0.45 5.41
N ASN A 90 -8.88 -0.37 6.47
CA ASN A 90 -7.77 -1.31 6.61
C ASN A 90 -7.69 -2.35 5.49
N ARG A 91 -8.82 -2.68 4.86
CA ARG A 91 -8.85 -3.54 3.65
C ARG A 91 -8.06 -2.93 2.48
N ILE A 92 -8.03 -1.60 2.37
CA ILE A 92 -7.30 -0.90 1.31
C ILE A 92 -5.79 -0.99 1.60
N ILE A 93 -5.36 -0.86 2.86
CA ILE A 93 -3.96 -1.07 3.26
C ILE A 93 -3.52 -2.47 2.85
N ALA A 94 -4.31 -3.49 3.21
CA ALA A 94 -4.03 -4.88 2.86
C ALA A 94 -3.99 -5.10 1.34
N GLY A 95 -4.96 -4.55 0.60
CA GLY A 95 -5.08 -4.71 -0.85
C GLY A 95 -3.93 -4.06 -1.64
N LEU A 96 -3.42 -2.93 -1.17
CA LEU A 96 -2.29 -2.22 -1.79
C LEU A 96 -0.92 -2.84 -1.47
N SER A 97 -0.86 -3.82 -0.58
CA SER A 97 0.40 -4.37 -0.08
C SER A 97 0.66 -5.77 -0.65
N ALA A 98 1.93 -6.09 -0.92
CA ALA A 98 2.36 -7.44 -1.29
C ALA A 98 2.30 -8.40 -0.09
N GLY A 99 2.50 -7.87 1.13
CA GLY A 99 2.36 -8.61 2.38
C GLY A 99 2.07 -7.67 3.54
N CYS A 100 1.58 -8.21 4.64
CA CYS A 100 1.19 -7.47 5.84
C CYS A 100 2.06 -7.87 7.03
N ILE A 101 2.73 -6.91 7.65
CA ILE A 101 3.54 -7.13 8.86
C ILE A 101 2.83 -6.54 10.07
N VAL A 102 2.36 -7.36 10.98
CA VAL A 102 1.82 -6.93 12.26
C VAL A 102 2.96 -6.82 13.27
N VAL A 103 3.40 -5.59 13.56
CA VAL A 103 4.55 -5.35 14.44
C VAL A 103 4.17 -5.48 15.90
N GLU A 104 2.96 -5.02 16.26
CA GLU A 104 2.44 -5.04 17.61
C GLU A 104 0.92 -4.99 17.56
N SER A 105 0.26 -5.77 18.37
CA SER A 105 -1.21 -5.75 18.54
C SER A 105 -1.64 -6.42 19.83
N PRO A 106 -2.52 -5.82 20.61
CA PRO A 106 -3.27 -6.54 21.65
C PRO A 106 -4.24 -7.55 21.01
N ASP A 107 -4.82 -8.45 21.79
CA ASP A 107 -5.74 -9.50 21.32
C ASP A 107 -6.97 -8.97 20.56
N SER A 108 -7.37 -7.73 20.79
CA SER A 108 -8.52 -7.07 20.13
C SER A 108 -8.08 -5.86 19.28
N GLY A 109 -6.84 -5.83 18.81
CA GLY A 109 -6.31 -4.69 18.05
C GLY A 109 -6.86 -4.60 16.63
N GLY A 110 -7.08 -3.37 16.14
CA GLY A 110 -7.51 -3.11 14.75
C GLY A 110 -6.55 -3.65 13.68
N SER A 111 -5.27 -3.81 14.00
CA SER A 111 -4.27 -4.41 13.11
C SER A 111 -4.53 -5.89 12.82
N LEU A 112 -5.21 -6.62 13.71
CA LEU A 112 -5.64 -8.01 13.45
C LEU A 112 -6.69 -8.07 12.35
N PHE A 113 -7.54 -7.04 12.23
CA PHE A 113 -8.48 -6.96 11.11
C PHE A 113 -7.74 -6.73 9.78
N THR A 114 -6.68 -5.90 9.78
CA THR A 114 -5.82 -5.73 8.59
C THR A 114 -5.16 -7.04 8.19
N ALA A 115 -4.65 -7.80 9.17
CA ALA A 115 -4.08 -9.13 8.94
C ALA A 115 -5.11 -10.09 8.33
N HIS A 116 -6.33 -10.09 8.84
CA HIS A 116 -7.41 -10.91 8.28
C HIS A 116 -7.78 -10.51 6.86
N CYS A 117 -7.85 -9.22 6.55
CA CYS A 117 -8.06 -8.76 5.17
C CYS A 117 -6.91 -9.22 4.25
N ALA A 118 -5.66 -9.08 4.70
CA ALA A 118 -4.49 -9.53 3.93
C ALA A 118 -4.57 -11.03 3.62
N ASP A 119 -4.86 -11.86 4.61
CA ASP A 119 -5.06 -13.31 4.45
C ASP A 119 -6.17 -13.62 3.44
N SER A 120 -7.31 -12.92 3.52
CA SER A 120 -8.43 -13.09 2.59
C SER A 120 -8.14 -12.64 1.15
N TYR A 121 -7.07 -11.88 0.95
CA TYR A 121 -6.58 -11.43 -0.37
C TYR A 121 -5.36 -12.24 -0.85
N ASP A 122 -5.09 -13.40 -0.24
CA ASP A 122 -3.91 -14.24 -0.50
C ASP A 122 -2.58 -13.46 -0.36
N ARG A 123 -2.54 -12.50 0.57
CA ARG A 123 -1.32 -11.77 0.91
C ARG A 123 -0.65 -12.43 2.12
N THR A 124 0.66 -12.62 2.04
CA THR A 124 1.43 -13.17 3.15
C THR A 124 1.28 -12.30 4.40
N VAL A 125 0.82 -12.90 5.48
CA VAL A 125 0.73 -12.25 6.79
C VAL A 125 1.95 -12.63 7.62
N MET A 126 2.61 -11.62 8.17
CA MET A 126 3.80 -11.76 9.01
C MET A 126 3.56 -11.07 10.35
N ALA A 127 4.18 -11.55 11.41
CA ALA A 127 4.04 -10.95 12.73
C ALA A 127 5.38 -10.95 13.49
N VAL A 128 5.63 -9.85 14.19
CA VAL A 128 6.77 -9.72 15.08
C VAL A 128 6.39 -10.29 16.45
N PRO A 129 7.14 -11.27 16.99
CA PRO A 129 6.85 -11.81 18.30
C PRO A 129 7.21 -10.83 19.42
N GLY A 130 6.54 -10.96 20.55
CA GLY A 130 6.87 -10.23 21.74
C GLY A 130 6.81 -11.09 23.01
N ARG A 131 7.00 -10.47 24.16
CA ARG A 131 6.98 -11.19 25.43
C ARG A 131 5.56 -11.72 25.71
N ILE A 132 5.45 -12.91 26.25
CA ILE A 132 4.17 -13.55 26.59
C ILE A 132 3.38 -12.79 27.65
N THR A 133 4.06 -12.00 28.47
CA THR A 133 3.50 -11.15 29.53
C THR A 133 3.09 -9.77 29.01
N ASP A 134 3.45 -9.42 27.78
CA ASP A 134 3.17 -8.12 27.20
C ASP A 134 1.82 -8.14 26.48
N ARG A 135 0.86 -7.38 27.00
CA ARG A 135 -0.49 -7.28 26.42
C ARG A 135 -0.50 -6.76 24.99
N ALA A 136 0.45 -5.87 24.65
CA ALA A 136 0.57 -5.31 23.32
C ALA A 136 1.08 -6.35 22.28
N SER A 137 1.68 -7.44 22.74
CA SER A 137 2.16 -8.53 21.87
C SER A 137 1.22 -9.74 21.85
N ALA A 138 0.12 -9.71 22.60
CA ALA A 138 -0.78 -10.85 22.71
C ALA A 138 -1.38 -11.25 21.35
N GLY A 139 -1.79 -10.28 20.53
CA GLY A 139 -2.36 -10.51 19.21
C GLY A 139 -1.35 -11.03 18.20
N THR A 140 -0.13 -10.48 18.15
CA THR A 140 0.93 -10.98 17.26
C THR A 140 1.34 -12.40 17.62
N ASN A 141 1.53 -12.68 18.90
CA ASN A 141 1.84 -14.03 19.40
C ASN A 141 0.68 -15.01 19.11
N HIS A 142 -0.58 -14.55 19.17
CA HIS A 142 -1.74 -15.36 18.78
C HIS A 142 -1.72 -15.71 17.29
N LEU A 143 -1.48 -14.75 16.41
CA LEU A 143 -1.37 -14.98 14.96
C LEU A 143 -0.30 -16.03 14.64
N ILE A 144 0.88 -15.89 15.25
CA ILE A 144 1.99 -16.86 15.07
C ILE A 144 1.59 -18.25 15.59
N ARG A 145 1.07 -18.33 16.81
CA ARG A 145 0.66 -19.58 17.44
C ARG A 145 -0.38 -20.33 16.63
N THR A 146 -1.31 -19.60 16.02
CA THR A 146 -2.40 -20.20 15.20
C THR A 146 -2.02 -20.39 13.74
N ARG A 147 -0.76 -20.12 13.38
CA ARG A 147 -0.23 -20.23 11.99
C ARG A 147 -0.95 -19.33 11.00
N LYS A 148 -1.55 -18.24 11.48
CA LYS A 148 -2.16 -17.20 10.65
C LYS A 148 -1.16 -16.11 10.22
N ALA A 149 0.03 -16.11 10.82
CA ALA A 149 1.14 -15.24 10.41
C ALA A 149 2.46 -15.98 10.56
N GLN A 150 3.38 -15.71 9.64
CA GLN A 150 4.76 -16.13 9.72
C GLN A 150 5.51 -15.25 10.72
N LEU A 151 6.35 -15.88 11.55
CA LEU A 151 7.20 -15.12 12.49
C LEU A 151 8.34 -14.45 11.74
N VAL A 152 8.50 -13.14 11.94
CA VAL A 152 9.59 -12.36 11.36
C VAL A 152 10.31 -11.54 12.43
N LEU A 153 11.64 -11.52 12.37
CA LEU A 153 12.52 -10.76 13.26
C LEU A 153 13.35 -9.72 12.51
N THR A 154 13.63 -10.00 11.23
CA THR A 154 14.56 -9.25 10.39
C THR A 154 13.96 -8.96 9.02
N ALA A 155 14.60 -8.07 8.26
CA ALA A 155 14.26 -7.81 6.86
C ALA A 155 14.42 -9.08 5.98
N ASP A 156 15.43 -9.92 6.30
CA ASP A 156 15.67 -11.18 5.60
C ASP A 156 14.50 -12.16 5.72
N ASP A 157 13.90 -12.22 6.91
CA ASP A 157 12.72 -13.05 7.10
C ASP A 157 11.57 -12.58 6.21
N VAL A 158 11.35 -11.25 6.13
CA VAL A 158 10.30 -10.67 5.28
C VAL A 158 10.56 -10.98 3.80
N ILE A 159 11.79 -10.79 3.32
CA ILE A 159 12.18 -11.07 1.93
C ILE A 159 11.94 -12.54 1.59
N ARG A 160 12.34 -13.45 2.48
CA ARG A 160 12.14 -14.89 2.30
C ARG A 160 10.65 -15.27 2.28
N GLU A 161 9.86 -14.76 3.23
CA GLU A 161 8.42 -15.08 3.31
C GLU A 161 7.62 -14.51 2.12
N LEU A 162 8.05 -13.39 1.55
CA LEU A 162 7.47 -12.81 0.34
C LEU A 162 8.05 -13.44 -0.95
N MET A 163 9.02 -14.35 -0.81
CA MET A 163 9.72 -15.00 -1.94
C MET A 163 10.27 -13.97 -2.94
N TRP A 164 10.74 -12.84 -2.44
CA TRP A 164 11.33 -11.82 -3.29
C TRP A 164 12.71 -12.28 -3.74
N ASP A 165 12.82 -12.60 -5.02
CA ASP A 165 14.11 -12.84 -5.67
C ASP A 165 14.78 -11.49 -5.92
N LEU A 166 15.74 -11.15 -5.08
CA LEU A 166 16.48 -9.89 -5.19
C LEU A 166 17.63 -9.99 -6.20
N GLY A 167 17.88 -11.18 -6.75
CA GLY A 167 18.97 -11.44 -7.69
C GLY A 167 20.36 -11.02 -7.15
N GLU A 168 21.43 -11.34 -7.86
CA GLU A 168 22.76 -10.84 -7.52
C GLU A 168 22.99 -9.37 -7.91
N ASN A 169 22.07 -8.78 -8.70
CA ASN A 169 22.19 -7.41 -9.18
C ASN A 169 20.93 -6.56 -8.88
N PRO A 170 20.96 -5.69 -7.84
CA PRO A 170 19.86 -4.79 -7.51
C PRO A 170 19.44 -3.85 -8.64
N ALA A 171 20.28 -3.66 -9.67
CA ALA A 171 19.97 -2.82 -10.82
C ALA A 171 18.91 -3.44 -11.74
N THR A 172 18.76 -4.76 -11.74
CA THR A 172 17.75 -5.45 -12.57
C THR A 172 16.33 -5.27 -12.04
N LEU A 173 16.17 -5.04 -10.73
CA LEU A 173 14.87 -4.79 -10.09
C LEU A 173 14.37 -3.34 -10.29
N ARG A 174 15.24 -2.44 -10.74
CA ARG A 174 14.87 -1.08 -11.17
C ARG A 174 14.44 -1.00 -12.62
N ALA A 175 14.47 -2.11 -13.35
CA ALA A 175 13.90 -2.16 -14.67
C ALA A 175 12.43 -1.77 -14.54
N LYS A 176 12.10 -0.59 -15.07
CA LYS A 176 10.71 -0.18 -15.32
C LYS A 176 10.04 -1.40 -15.96
N PRO A 177 8.86 -1.84 -15.48
CA PRO A 177 8.16 -2.93 -16.14
C PRO A 177 8.18 -2.62 -17.65
N PRO A 178 8.45 -3.59 -18.51
CA PRO A 178 8.49 -3.33 -19.93
C PRO A 178 7.22 -2.58 -20.29
N THR A 179 7.38 -1.37 -20.80
CA THR A 179 6.24 -0.61 -21.31
C THR A 179 5.63 -1.53 -22.35
N PRO A 180 4.37 -1.96 -22.20
CA PRO A 180 3.75 -2.81 -23.20
C PRO A 180 3.96 -2.14 -24.56
N GLU A 181 4.39 -2.91 -25.55
CA GLU A 181 4.49 -2.42 -26.92
C GLU A 181 3.05 -2.17 -27.39
N LEU A 182 2.63 -0.93 -27.30
CA LEU A 182 1.30 -0.53 -27.74
C LEU A 182 1.26 -0.59 -29.26
N THR A 183 0.20 -1.13 -29.79
CA THR A 183 -0.10 -1.00 -31.22
C THR A 183 -0.33 0.48 -31.56
N PRO A 184 -0.23 0.88 -32.83
CA PRO A 184 -0.50 2.25 -33.25
C PRO A 184 -1.87 2.77 -32.80
N ASP A 185 -2.88 1.92 -32.81
CA ASP A 185 -4.25 2.26 -32.40
C ASP A 185 -4.37 2.44 -30.90
N GLU A 186 -3.75 1.57 -30.09
CA GLU A 186 -3.66 1.71 -28.62
C GLU A 186 -2.90 2.98 -28.23
N ALA A 187 -1.79 3.26 -28.91
CA ALA A 187 -1.00 4.47 -28.66
C ALA A 187 -1.79 5.75 -29.02
N GLY A 188 -2.54 5.71 -30.14
CA GLY A 188 -3.44 6.79 -30.57
C GLY A 188 -4.55 7.03 -29.54
N LEU A 189 -5.22 5.95 -29.11
CA LEU A 189 -6.28 6.01 -28.11
C LEU A 189 -5.75 6.55 -26.77
N LEU A 190 -4.61 6.05 -26.30
CA LEU A 190 -3.99 6.52 -25.05
C LEU A 190 -3.59 7.99 -25.14
N GLY A 191 -3.21 8.46 -26.32
CA GLY A 191 -2.88 9.86 -26.60
C GLY A 191 -4.06 10.82 -26.41
N CYS A 192 -5.29 10.34 -26.50
CA CYS A 192 -6.51 11.15 -26.29
C CYS A 192 -6.75 11.49 -24.80
N PHE A 193 -6.21 10.71 -23.87
CA PHE A 193 -6.38 10.89 -22.40
C PHE A 193 -5.33 11.82 -21.78
N ARG A 194 -4.88 12.84 -22.48
CA ARG A 194 -3.86 13.79 -21.98
C ARG A 194 -4.42 14.93 -21.14
N THR A 195 -5.74 15.06 -21.06
CA THR A 195 -6.45 16.07 -20.26
C THR A 195 -7.29 15.39 -19.19
N ASP A 196 -7.51 16.10 -18.08
CA ASP A 196 -8.36 15.61 -16.98
C ASP A 196 -9.87 15.63 -17.32
N ASP A 197 -10.22 16.00 -18.54
CA ASP A 197 -11.61 16.08 -18.98
C ASP A 197 -12.14 14.69 -19.35
N PRO A 198 -13.35 14.31 -18.90
CA PRO A 198 -13.95 13.05 -19.25
C PRO A 198 -14.31 13.03 -20.75
N LEU A 199 -13.87 11.99 -21.47
CA LEU A 199 -14.19 11.78 -22.87
C LEU A 199 -15.29 10.73 -23.01
N SER A 200 -16.29 11.01 -23.85
CA SER A 200 -17.29 10.02 -24.22
C SER A 200 -16.73 9.07 -25.30
N VAL A 201 -17.36 7.91 -25.47
CA VAL A 201 -16.98 6.94 -26.51
C VAL A 201 -17.14 7.54 -27.91
N GLU A 202 -18.14 8.39 -28.12
CA GLU A 202 -18.38 9.11 -29.36
C GLU A 202 -17.22 10.09 -29.65
N ALA A 203 -16.82 10.86 -28.65
CA ALA A 203 -15.70 11.79 -28.77
C ALA A 203 -14.38 11.05 -29.07
N LEU A 204 -14.15 9.90 -28.46
CA LEU A 204 -12.99 9.04 -28.74
C LEU A 204 -13.03 8.52 -30.19
N GLY A 205 -14.20 8.13 -30.68
CA GLY A 205 -14.38 7.72 -32.08
C GLY A 205 -14.06 8.83 -33.09
N GLU A 206 -14.49 10.07 -32.79
CA GLU A 206 -14.17 11.23 -33.63
C GLU A 206 -12.66 11.57 -33.62
N LEU A 207 -11.99 11.45 -32.47
CA LEU A 207 -10.58 11.77 -32.31
C LEU A 207 -9.67 10.70 -32.92
N THR A 208 -10.02 9.42 -32.82
CA THR A 208 -9.20 8.29 -33.29
C THR A 208 -9.56 7.79 -34.67
N GLY A 209 -10.78 8.10 -35.16
CA GLY A 209 -11.32 7.54 -36.40
C GLY A 209 -11.78 6.08 -36.29
N LEU A 210 -11.75 5.49 -35.10
CA LEU A 210 -12.14 4.11 -34.83
C LEU A 210 -13.66 3.98 -34.66
N ASN A 211 -14.22 2.86 -35.12
CA ASN A 211 -15.63 2.57 -34.91
C ASN A 211 -15.90 2.11 -33.46
N PRO A 212 -17.17 2.14 -32.98
CA PRO A 212 -17.49 1.78 -31.60
C PRO A 212 -17.08 0.36 -31.17
N GLY A 213 -17.06 -0.59 -32.11
CA GLY A 213 -16.64 -1.98 -31.84
C GLY A 213 -15.13 -2.11 -31.64
N GLU A 214 -14.35 -1.41 -32.46
CA GLU A 214 -12.89 -1.33 -32.34
C GLU A 214 -12.49 -0.64 -31.05
N LEU A 215 -13.14 0.48 -30.71
CA LEU A 215 -12.94 1.18 -29.43
C LEU A 215 -13.26 0.29 -28.23
N ALA A 216 -14.38 -0.43 -28.26
CA ALA A 216 -14.73 -1.33 -27.18
C ALA A 216 -13.69 -2.44 -26.98
N THR A 217 -13.12 -2.96 -28.06
CA THR A 217 -12.08 -3.98 -28.00
C THR A 217 -10.79 -3.42 -27.38
N LEU A 218 -10.38 -2.21 -27.77
CA LEU A 218 -9.16 -1.56 -27.27
C LEU A 218 -9.28 -1.05 -25.80
N LEU A 219 -10.51 -0.74 -25.36
CA LEU A 219 -10.74 -0.26 -23.98
C LEU A 219 -10.86 -1.39 -22.95
N VAL A 220 -11.11 -2.62 -23.37
CA VAL A 220 -11.36 -3.79 -22.49
C VAL A 220 -10.21 -4.80 -22.55
N GLY A 221 -9.41 -4.81 -23.61
CA GLY A 221 -8.23 -5.68 -23.81
C GLY A 221 -7.07 -5.24 -23.00
#